data_a4fc072cb9a1b01084bb0a5ecd998225
#
_entry.id   a4fc072cb9a1b01084bb0a5ecd998225
#
_cell.length_a   1.000
_cell.length_b   1.000
_cell.length_c   1.000
_cell.angle_alpha   90.00
_cell.angle_beta   90.00
_cell.angle_gamma   90.00
#
_symmetry.space_group_name_H-M   'P 1'
#
loop_
_entity.id
_entity.type
_entity.pdbx_description
1 polymer ?
#
loop_
_entity_poly.entity_id
_entity_poly.type
_entity_poly.pdbx_seq_one_letter_code
_entity_poly.pdbx_strand_id
1 'polypeptide(L)'
;MGYSDPENKPWAIEKIKEINPKTVLDCGAGAGTYLDLIKSNIGNDVIVLGVEAWYPSIIKYSLEERYDFLYPIDVRTMDDFKFDLVILGDILEHMPMKDAVDLWNKIKQDAKYALISIPIIHYPQGAVDDNPYEVHVEEDWTTEKVLQNFFYKTSAI
;
A
#
# COMPACT_ATOMS: atom_id res chain seq x y z
N MET A 1 5.58 -7.95 -12.07
CA MET A 1 4.28 -8.27 -11.51
C MET A 1 4.32 -8.08 -10.00
N GLY A 2 3.62 -7.08 -9.54
CA GLY A 2 3.61 -6.74 -8.12
C GLY A 2 2.83 -7.76 -7.29
N TYR A 3 3.45 -8.87 -6.96
CA TYR A 3 2.95 -9.73 -5.90
C TYR A 3 3.56 -9.28 -4.58
N SER A 4 2.73 -8.84 -3.68
CA SER A 4 3.14 -8.69 -2.29
C SER A 4 3.56 -10.03 -1.71
N ASP A 5 4.67 -10.03 -0.97
CA ASP A 5 5.14 -11.21 -0.25
C ASP A 5 4.04 -11.73 0.69
N PRO A 6 3.74 -13.02 0.70
CA PRO A 6 2.71 -13.59 1.59
C PRO A 6 3.12 -13.60 3.07
N GLU A 7 4.38 -13.41 3.40
CA GLU A 7 4.93 -13.63 4.74
C GLU A 7 4.18 -12.88 5.85
N ASN A 8 3.85 -11.61 5.64
CA ASN A 8 3.21 -10.78 6.66
C ASN A 8 1.67 -10.66 6.49
N LYS A 9 1.08 -11.34 5.55
CA LYS A 9 -0.36 -11.21 5.27
C LYS A 9 -1.26 -11.70 6.41
N PRO A 10 -0.98 -12.83 7.08
CA PRO A 10 -1.80 -13.25 8.21
C PRO A 10 -1.82 -12.22 9.34
N TRP A 11 -0.67 -11.63 9.66
CA TRP A 11 -0.58 -10.55 10.66
C TRP A 11 -1.35 -9.30 10.21
N ALA A 12 -1.18 -8.88 8.96
CA ALA A 12 -1.89 -7.74 8.41
C ALA A 12 -3.41 -7.92 8.51
N ILE A 13 -3.91 -9.09 8.17
CA ILE A 13 -5.34 -9.41 8.26
C ILE A 13 -5.85 -9.31 9.70
N GLU A 14 -5.13 -9.84 10.67
CA GLU A 14 -5.51 -9.72 12.08
C GLU A 14 -5.59 -8.26 12.53
N LYS A 15 -4.62 -7.42 12.10
CA LYS A 15 -4.65 -5.99 12.40
C LYS A 15 -5.81 -5.27 11.71
N ILE A 16 -6.11 -5.59 10.47
CA ILE A 16 -7.25 -5.02 9.75
C ILE A 16 -8.57 -5.42 10.42
N LYS A 17 -8.70 -6.65 10.89
CA LYS A 17 -9.86 -7.10 11.67
C LYS A 17 -10.02 -6.32 12.97
N GLU A 18 -8.92 -6.10 13.70
CA GLU A 18 -8.93 -5.30 14.94
C GLU A 18 -9.37 -3.85 14.67
N ILE A 19 -8.89 -3.24 13.61
CA ILE A 19 -9.25 -1.89 13.19
C ILE A 19 -10.71 -1.82 12.75
N ASN A 20 -11.20 -2.86 12.09
CA ASN A 20 -12.54 -2.94 11.54
C ASN A 20 -12.92 -1.70 10.71
N PRO A 21 -12.13 -1.36 9.66
CA PRO A 21 -12.33 -0.16 8.89
C PRO A 21 -13.62 -0.22 8.05
N LYS A 22 -14.26 0.92 7.86
CA LYS A 22 -15.37 1.06 6.93
C LYS A 22 -14.91 1.57 5.57
N THR A 23 -13.85 2.35 5.54
CA THR A 23 -13.24 2.89 4.33
C THR A 23 -11.75 2.56 4.31
N VAL A 24 -11.27 2.04 3.19
CA VAL A 24 -9.88 1.65 2.98
C VAL A 24 -9.37 2.24 1.67
N LEU A 25 -8.18 2.80 1.71
CA LEU A 25 -7.42 3.18 0.51
C LEU A 25 -6.24 2.21 0.36
N ASP A 26 -6.22 1.47 -0.74
CA ASP A 26 -5.14 0.53 -1.10
C ASP A 26 -4.20 1.23 -2.09
N CYS A 27 -3.08 1.71 -1.59
CA CYS A 27 -2.07 2.42 -2.39
C CYS A 27 -1.16 1.42 -3.10
N GLY A 28 -1.10 1.51 -4.42
CA GLY A 28 -0.38 0.53 -5.23
C GLY A 28 -1.14 -0.79 -5.30
N ALA A 29 -2.33 -0.76 -5.92
CA ALA A 29 -3.24 -1.89 -5.94
C ALA A 29 -2.63 -3.18 -6.53
N GLY A 30 -1.75 -3.05 -7.53
CA GLY A 30 -1.09 -4.19 -8.16
C GLY A 30 -2.09 -5.23 -8.67
N ALA A 31 -2.01 -6.45 -8.18
CA ALA A 31 -2.95 -7.52 -8.50
C ALA A 31 -4.25 -7.50 -7.67
N GLY A 32 -4.40 -6.55 -6.76
CA GLY A 32 -5.57 -6.48 -5.87
C GLY A 32 -5.51 -7.43 -4.67
N THR A 33 -4.31 -7.76 -4.22
CA THR A 33 -4.10 -8.73 -3.12
C THR A 33 -4.79 -8.29 -1.82
N TYR A 34 -4.59 -7.04 -1.40
CA TYR A 34 -5.23 -6.54 -0.18
C TYR A 34 -6.75 -6.43 -0.32
N LEU A 35 -7.26 -6.06 -1.49
CA LEU A 35 -8.69 -6.07 -1.75
C LEU A 35 -9.29 -7.46 -1.51
N ASP A 36 -8.68 -8.49 -2.09
CA ASP A 36 -9.15 -9.87 -1.94
C ASP A 36 -9.10 -10.33 -0.48
N LEU A 37 -8.03 -9.99 0.23
CA LEU A 37 -7.89 -10.31 1.65
C LEU A 37 -8.97 -9.61 2.51
N ILE A 38 -9.26 -8.35 2.24
CA ILE A 38 -10.28 -7.59 2.96
C ILE A 38 -11.67 -8.20 2.69
N LYS A 39 -12.02 -8.40 1.42
CA LYS A 39 -13.32 -8.97 1.06
C LYS A 39 -13.53 -10.37 1.63
N SER A 40 -12.50 -11.22 1.64
CA SER A 40 -12.59 -12.60 2.16
C SER A 40 -12.67 -12.68 3.69
N ASN A 41 -12.05 -11.73 4.41
CA ASN A 41 -11.90 -11.84 5.87
C ASN A 41 -12.79 -10.86 6.66
N ILE A 42 -13.17 -9.72 6.07
CA ILE A 42 -13.95 -8.69 6.75
C ILE A 42 -15.35 -8.58 6.15
N GLY A 43 -15.47 -8.72 4.84
CA GLY A 43 -16.73 -8.74 4.13
C GLY A 43 -16.86 -7.66 3.07
N ASN A 44 -18.05 -7.62 2.44
CA ASN A 44 -18.31 -6.76 1.29
C ASN A 44 -18.82 -5.35 1.64
N ASP A 45 -19.12 -5.10 2.91
CA ASP A 45 -19.62 -3.80 3.37
C ASP A 45 -18.51 -2.75 3.53
N VAL A 46 -17.26 -3.18 3.47
CA VAL A 46 -16.09 -2.28 3.48
C VAL A 46 -15.95 -1.62 2.11
N ILE A 47 -15.87 -0.30 2.09
CA ILE A 47 -15.59 0.45 0.86
C ILE A 47 -14.09 0.47 0.67
N VAL A 48 -13.61 -0.10 -0.44
CA VAL A 48 -12.19 -0.16 -0.77
C VAL A 48 -11.92 0.59 -2.07
N LEU A 49 -11.14 1.65 -1.95
CA LEU A 49 -10.64 2.42 -3.07
C LEU A 49 -9.20 1.99 -3.36
N GLY A 50 -8.85 1.91 -4.64
CA GLY A 50 -7.50 1.56 -5.07
C GLY A 50 -6.80 2.71 -5.77
N VAL A 51 -5.49 2.72 -5.69
CA VAL A 51 -4.61 3.62 -6.45
C VAL A 51 -3.61 2.76 -7.21
N GLU A 52 -3.55 2.92 -8.53
CA GLU A 52 -2.60 2.18 -9.38
C GLU A 52 -2.12 3.09 -10.51
N ALA A 53 -0.80 3.29 -10.59
CA ALA A 53 -0.20 4.14 -11.62
C ALA A 53 0.00 3.43 -12.96
N TRP A 54 0.18 2.10 -12.94
CA TRP A 54 0.51 1.32 -14.13
C TRP A 54 -0.75 0.82 -14.82
N TYR A 55 -1.15 1.51 -15.89
CA TYR A 55 -2.39 1.21 -16.62
C TYR A 55 -2.52 -0.25 -17.11
N PRO A 56 -1.44 -0.91 -17.61
CA PRO A 56 -1.55 -2.33 -17.97
C PRO A 56 -1.97 -3.25 -16.82
N SER A 57 -1.58 -2.95 -15.57
CA SER A 57 -2.05 -3.70 -14.41
C SER A 57 -3.55 -3.50 -14.16
N ILE A 58 -4.03 -2.28 -14.34
CA ILE A 58 -5.46 -1.96 -14.20
C ILE A 58 -6.31 -2.84 -15.11
N ILE A 59 -5.90 -2.98 -16.36
CA ILE A 59 -6.59 -3.81 -17.35
C ILE A 59 -6.40 -5.31 -17.02
N LYS A 60 -5.16 -5.73 -16.81
CA LYS A 60 -4.83 -7.15 -16.58
C LYS A 60 -5.60 -7.75 -15.41
N TYR A 61 -5.77 -7.00 -14.33
CA TYR A 61 -6.42 -7.47 -13.11
C TYR A 61 -7.84 -6.95 -12.92
N SER A 62 -8.41 -6.28 -13.92
CA SER A 62 -9.77 -5.72 -13.91
C SER A 62 -10.04 -4.87 -12.67
N LEU A 63 -9.08 -4.02 -12.31
CA LEU A 63 -9.12 -3.29 -11.04
C LEU A 63 -10.29 -2.31 -10.96
N GLU A 64 -10.68 -1.67 -12.06
CA GLU A 64 -11.83 -0.75 -12.10
C GLU A 64 -13.15 -1.42 -11.74
N GLU A 65 -13.28 -2.70 -12.08
CA GLU A 65 -14.48 -3.48 -11.77
C GLU A 65 -14.49 -4.05 -10.36
N ARG A 66 -13.32 -4.27 -9.78
CA ARG A 66 -13.14 -4.93 -8.49
C ARG A 66 -13.14 -3.97 -7.31
N TYR A 67 -12.53 -2.79 -7.44
CA TYR A 67 -12.54 -1.74 -6.43
C TYR A 67 -13.84 -0.94 -6.50
N ASP A 68 -14.28 -0.40 -5.38
CA ASP A 68 -15.44 0.52 -5.37
C ASP A 68 -15.14 1.79 -6.17
N PHE A 69 -13.90 2.23 -6.16
CA PHE A 69 -13.35 3.23 -7.07
C PHE A 69 -11.85 3.02 -7.25
N LEU A 70 -11.34 3.27 -8.45
CA LEU A 70 -9.92 3.19 -8.75
C LEU A 70 -9.39 4.52 -9.25
N TYR A 71 -8.32 5.01 -8.64
CA TYR A 71 -7.56 6.17 -9.09
C TYR A 71 -6.40 5.71 -9.98
N PRO A 72 -6.45 5.93 -11.31
CA PRO A 72 -5.36 5.55 -12.20
C PRO A 72 -4.26 6.61 -12.20
N ILE A 73 -3.63 6.82 -11.07
CA ILE A 73 -2.64 7.88 -10.84
C ILE A 73 -1.48 7.38 -9.98
N ASP A 74 -0.41 8.14 -9.98
CA ASP A 74 0.67 7.98 -9.00
C ASP A 74 0.18 8.49 -7.64
N VAL A 75 0.28 7.65 -6.61
CA VAL A 75 -0.18 7.98 -5.25
C VAL A 75 0.48 9.24 -4.69
N ARG A 76 1.69 9.58 -5.13
CA ARG A 76 2.40 10.79 -4.71
C ARG A 76 1.68 12.08 -5.11
N THR A 77 0.79 12.01 -6.11
CA THR A 77 -0.01 13.16 -6.57
C THR A 77 -1.31 13.34 -5.80
N MET A 78 -1.68 12.39 -4.93
CA MET A 78 -2.87 12.51 -4.09
C MET A 78 -2.64 13.45 -2.91
N ASP A 79 -3.71 14.14 -2.49
CA ASP A 79 -3.71 15.04 -1.35
C ASP A 79 -4.76 14.69 -0.30
N ASP A 80 -5.72 13.83 -0.60
CA ASP A 80 -6.78 13.42 0.32
C ASP A 80 -6.59 11.97 0.76
N PHE A 81 -6.32 11.78 2.05
CA PHE A 81 -6.13 10.47 2.68
C PHE A 81 -7.09 10.26 3.86
N LYS A 82 -8.26 10.86 3.82
CA LYS A 82 -9.30 10.75 4.86
C LYS A 82 -10.02 9.41 4.77
N PHE A 83 -9.35 8.37 5.22
CA PHE A 83 -9.84 7.00 5.26
C PHE A 83 -9.68 6.43 6.67
N ASP A 84 -10.46 5.42 7.01
CA ASP A 84 -10.26 4.69 8.26
C ASP A 84 -8.94 3.94 8.25
N LEU A 85 -8.56 3.39 7.09
CA LEU A 85 -7.29 2.70 6.90
C LEU A 85 -6.68 3.04 5.55
N VAL A 86 -5.40 3.39 5.55
CA VAL A 86 -4.58 3.51 4.34
C VAL A 86 -3.55 2.40 4.34
N ILE A 87 -3.48 1.63 3.26
CA ILE A 87 -2.54 0.52 3.09
C ILE A 87 -1.42 0.95 2.13
N LEU A 88 -0.19 0.81 2.57
CA LEU A 88 1.04 1.01 1.80
C LEU A 88 1.76 -0.35 1.75
N GLY A 89 1.24 -1.25 0.92
CA GLY A 89 1.75 -2.60 0.79
C GLY A 89 2.84 -2.70 -0.27
N ASP A 90 4.10 -2.76 0.15
CA ASP A 90 5.25 -2.89 -0.74
C ASP A 90 5.26 -1.81 -1.83
N ILE A 91 5.19 -0.55 -1.43
CA ILE A 91 5.15 0.60 -2.35
C ILE A 91 6.24 1.65 -2.05
N LEU A 92 6.59 1.84 -0.77
CA LEU A 92 7.49 2.93 -0.39
C LEU A 92 8.92 2.73 -0.90
N GLU A 93 9.35 1.49 -1.11
CA GLU A 93 10.63 1.13 -1.71
C GLU A 93 10.74 1.50 -3.19
N HIS A 94 9.62 1.74 -3.85
CA HIS A 94 9.58 2.10 -5.28
C HIS A 94 9.78 3.61 -5.53
N MET A 95 9.95 4.40 -4.49
CA MET A 95 10.15 5.84 -4.62
C MET A 95 11.35 6.33 -3.80
N PRO A 96 11.93 7.50 -4.15
CA PRO A 96 12.97 8.11 -3.32
C PRO A 96 12.48 8.35 -1.88
N MET A 97 13.39 8.26 -0.91
CA MET A 97 13.05 8.46 0.50
C MET A 97 12.31 9.78 0.75
N LYS A 98 12.73 10.84 0.08
CA LYS A 98 12.06 12.14 0.21
C LYS A 98 10.58 12.06 -0.17
N ASP A 99 10.26 11.39 -1.27
CA ASP A 99 8.89 11.22 -1.74
C ASP A 99 8.09 10.34 -0.78
N ALA A 100 8.70 9.26 -0.27
CA ALA A 100 8.07 8.39 0.72
C ALA A 100 7.72 9.14 2.01
N VAL A 101 8.62 9.99 2.49
CA VAL A 101 8.38 10.81 3.69
C VAL A 101 7.31 11.87 3.43
N ASP A 102 7.34 12.54 2.29
CA ASP A 102 6.34 13.54 1.91
C ASP A 102 4.93 12.89 1.82
N LEU A 103 4.84 11.73 1.20
CA LEU A 103 3.61 10.94 1.14
C LEU A 103 3.12 10.55 2.54
N TRP A 104 4.01 10.04 3.38
CA TRP A 104 3.69 9.68 4.75
C TRP A 104 3.16 10.87 5.56
N ASN A 105 3.77 12.04 5.40
CA ASN A 105 3.33 13.26 6.07
C ASN A 105 1.89 13.65 5.71
N LYS A 106 1.47 13.45 4.47
CA LYS A 106 0.08 13.64 4.05
C LYS A 106 -0.84 12.61 4.68
N ILE A 107 -0.47 11.34 4.63
CA ILE A 107 -1.29 10.23 5.13
C ILE A 107 -1.53 10.36 6.64
N LYS A 108 -0.49 10.60 7.42
CA LYS A 108 -0.61 10.65 8.88
C LYS A 108 -1.46 11.82 9.40
N GLN A 109 -1.68 12.86 8.60
CA GLN A 109 -2.56 13.96 8.96
C GLN A 109 -4.03 13.59 8.84
N ASP A 110 -4.38 12.74 7.88
CA ASP A 110 -5.76 12.49 7.47
C ASP A 110 -6.27 11.11 7.89
N ALA A 111 -5.46 10.06 7.73
CA ALA A 111 -5.88 8.68 7.98
C ALA A 111 -5.98 8.38 9.48
N LYS A 112 -6.98 7.57 9.85
CA LYS A 112 -7.09 7.08 11.23
C LYS A 112 -6.02 6.05 11.54
N TYR A 113 -5.78 5.13 10.60
CA TYR A 113 -4.78 4.07 10.69
C TYR A 113 -4.05 3.95 9.37
N ALA A 114 -2.80 3.52 9.44
CA ALA A 114 -2.02 3.16 8.27
C ALA A 114 -1.33 1.81 8.49
N LEU A 115 -1.34 0.98 7.47
CA LEU A 115 -0.62 -0.28 7.44
C LEU A 115 0.50 -0.15 6.41
N ILE A 116 1.74 -0.33 6.85
CA ILE A 116 2.94 -0.24 6.01
C ILE A 116 3.60 -1.61 5.95
N SER A 117 3.86 -2.09 4.74
CA SER A 117 4.68 -3.27 4.47
C SER A 117 5.84 -2.84 3.57
N ILE A 118 7.06 -3.11 4.01
CA ILE A 118 8.30 -2.83 3.27
C ILE A 118 9.26 -4.00 3.51
N PRO A 119 9.96 -4.51 2.48
CA PRO A 119 11.01 -5.50 2.68
C PRO A 119 12.19 -4.86 3.44
N ILE A 120 12.51 -5.41 4.62
CA ILE A 120 13.60 -4.91 5.48
C ILE A 120 14.91 -5.68 5.26
N ILE A 121 15.20 -6.00 4.02
CA ILE A 121 16.44 -6.65 3.56
C ILE A 121 16.96 -5.87 2.36
N HIS A 122 18.23 -6.10 2.01
CA HIS A 122 18.73 -5.60 0.73
C HIS A 122 17.99 -6.33 -0.41
N TYR A 123 17.16 -5.58 -1.13
CA TYR A 123 16.27 -6.14 -2.16
C TYR A 123 16.29 -5.28 -3.42
N PRO A 124 17.34 -5.41 -4.26
CA PRO A 124 17.37 -4.72 -5.54
C PRO A 124 16.35 -5.32 -6.51
N GLN A 125 15.60 -4.46 -7.20
CA GLN A 125 14.63 -4.88 -8.21
C GLN A 125 14.60 -3.86 -9.33
N GLY A 126 14.69 -4.33 -10.58
CA GLY A 126 14.44 -3.53 -11.77
C GLY A 126 12.94 -3.48 -12.12
N ALA A 127 12.63 -2.94 -13.29
CA ALA A 127 11.28 -2.96 -13.81
C ALA A 127 10.80 -4.41 -14.03
N VAL A 128 9.65 -4.73 -13.48
CA VAL A 128 8.99 -6.03 -13.63
C VAL A 128 7.88 -5.88 -14.67
N ASP A 129 7.85 -6.77 -15.65
CA ASP A 129 6.90 -6.70 -16.77
C ASP A 129 6.89 -5.31 -17.45
N ASP A 130 8.08 -4.71 -17.62
CA ASP A 130 8.27 -3.34 -18.15
C ASP A 130 7.59 -2.22 -17.34
N ASN A 131 7.15 -2.51 -16.12
CA ASN A 131 6.54 -1.54 -15.23
C ASN A 131 7.61 -0.70 -14.52
N PRO A 132 7.77 0.60 -14.83
CA PRO A 132 8.76 1.44 -14.18
C PRO A 132 8.46 1.71 -12.70
N TYR A 133 7.21 1.54 -12.27
CA TYR A 133 6.81 1.73 -10.87
C TYR A 133 7.20 0.55 -9.98
N GLU A 134 7.67 -0.56 -10.55
CA GLU A 134 8.16 -1.74 -9.80
C GLU A 134 9.65 -1.66 -9.46
N VAL A 135 10.35 -0.63 -9.94
CA VAL A 135 11.77 -0.44 -9.63
C VAL A 135 11.95 -0.10 -8.15
N HIS A 136 12.82 -0.85 -7.46
CA HIS A 136 13.23 -0.49 -6.10
C HIS A 136 14.24 0.65 -6.17
N VAL A 137 13.81 1.84 -5.80
CA VAL A 137 14.66 3.04 -5.74
C VAL A 137 15.44 3.06 -4.42
N GLU A 138 14.78 2.66 -3.33
CA GLU A 138 15.38 2.46 -2.01
C GLU A 138 15.51 0.95 -1.76
N GLU A 139 16.73 0.43 -1.84
CA GLU A 139 16.99 -1.01 -1.80
C GLU A 139 17.37 -1.54 -0.42
N ASP A 140 17.76 -0.65 0.49
CA ASP A 140 18.30 -1.01 1.80
C ASP A 140 17.42 -0.49 2.94
N TRP A 141 16.28 -1.14 3.15
CA TRP A 141 15.41 -0.84 4.27
C TRP A 141 15.81 -1.64 5.50
N THR A 142 15.74 -0.99 6.67
CA THR A 142 15.92 -1.62 7.97
C THR A 142 14.75 -1.25 8.87
N THR A 143 14.50 -2.03 9.91
CA THR A 143 13.52 -1.71 10.94
C THR A 143 13.73 -0.30 11.52
N GLU A 144 14.98 0.05 11.81
CA GLU A 144 15.32 1.39 12.31
C GLU A 144 14.96 2.49 11.32
N LYS A 145 15.28 2.31 10.04
CA LYS A 145 14.99 3.26 8.97
C LYS A 145 13.48 3.48 8.83
N VAL A 146 12.68 2.41 8.92
CA VAL A 146 11.21 2.50 8.91
C VAL A 146 10.72 3.28 10.11
N LEU A 147 11.17 2.95 11.32
CA LEU A 147 10.73 3.62 12.55
C LEU A 147 11.11 5.10 12.58
N GLN A 148 12.31 5.44 12.10
CA GLN A 148 12.78 6.83 12.06
C GLN A 148 11.96 7.72 11.12
N ASN A 149 11.50 7.17 9.99
CA ASN A 149 10.85 7.94 8.93
C ASN A 149 9.32 7.86 8.97
N PHE A 150 8.76 6.75 9.48
CA PHE A 150 7.32 6.49 9.46
C PHE A 150 6.74 6.26 10.85
N PHE A 151 7.34 6.87 11.88
CA PHE A 151 6.85 6.75 13.25
C PHE A 151 5.43 7.30 13.39
N TYR A 152 4.56 6.51 14.00
CA TYR A 152 3.22 6.86 14.41
C TYR A 152 2.91 6.24 15.77
N LYS A 153 1.75 6.57 16.39
CA LYS A 153 1.46 6.26 17.81
C LYS A 153 1.56 4.79 18.22
N THR A 154 1.47 3.86 17.30
CA THR A 154 1.60 2.44 17.58
C THR A 154 2.31 1.78 16.42
N SER A 155 3.52 1.32 16.65
CA SER A 155 4.24 0.50 15.69
C SER A 155 4.35 -0.92 16.24
N ALA A 156 3.94 -1.89 15.44
CA ALA A 156 4.27 -3.28 15.64
C ALA A 156 5.14 -3.72 14.48
N ILE A 157 6.25 -4.32 14.78
CA ILE A 157 7.21 -4.85 13.82
C ILE A 157 7.28 -6.35 14.01
#